data_9b07648c77666275c24f4ee49cdb67f0
#
_entry.id   9b07648c77666275c24f4ee49cdb67f0
#
_cell.length_a   1.000
_cell.length_b   1.000
_cell.length_c   1.000
_cell.angle_alpha   90.00
_cell.angle_beta   90.00
_cell.angle_gamma   90.00
#
_symmetry.space_group_name_H-M   'P 1'
#
loop_
_entity.id
_entity.type
_entity.pdbx_description
1 polymer ?
#
loop_
_entity_poly.entity_id
_entity_poly.type
_entity_poly.pdbx_seq_one_letter_code
_entity_poly.pdbx_strand_id
1 'polypeptide(L)'
;MRVKQDFSPLLSVLNLSIFLRLLHTLPIYIFLETTMKRISVLLLTLLMIFSAEAQLKKRVAVSRFEDRAGTGYNHLGEGVADMLVTALVKSGQFSVLERQELEKVLAEQRLGESGLVTAETAPKLGKLLGVELLVVGSISEFGTKESKVSGGLSFISGGIKTKTSRAVVDVRLVNTVTGEIIAAEKAEGDESSTGIAVDYEGIDFNNMDSWDDTDIGKATREAVDDVVELITKNMASIPWSGKVLKVNSDGTLLMKPGSEGNVKVGMEFEIFRMGESIKDPDTGLDLGAEEEKVGKIKVVEDALKGKAAKAKILEGSGILVNDIIREVE
;
A
#
# COMPACT_ATOMS: atom_id res chain seq x y z
N MET A 1 84.51 -31.79 -45.29
CA MET A 1 83.76 -30.87 -46.16
C MET A 1 82.56 -30.30 -45.35
N ARG A 2 82.71 -29.06 -44.86
CA ARG A 2 81.70 -28.37 -44.03
C ARG A 2 80.83 -27.55 -44.94
N VAL A 3 79.51 -27.84 -44.96
CA VAL A 3 78.49 -27.02 -45.62
C VAL A 3 77.93 -26.07 -44.54
N LYS A 4 78.11 -24.76 -44.69
CA LYS A 4 77.49 -23.69 -43.94
C LYS A 4 76.07 -23.49 -44.56
N GLN A 5 75.04 -23.57 -43.71
CA GLN A 5 73.70 -23.10 -44.03
C GLN A 5 73.60 -21.66 -43.52
N ASP A 6 73.47 -20.72 -44.45
CA ASP A 6 73.08 -19.32 -44.17
C ASP A 6 71.58 -19.22 -43.87
N PHE A 7 71.30 -18.91 -42.64
CA PHE A 7 69.91 -18.52 -42.23
C PHE A 7 69.67 -17.05 -42.61
N SER A 8 68.70 -16.83 -43.51
CA SER A 8 68.40 -15.50 -44.05
C SER A 8 67.70 -14.63 -42.97
N PRO A 9 68.05 -13.32 -42.81
CA PRO A 9 67.49 -12.40 -41.85
C PRO A 9 66.08 -11.91 -42.13
N LEU A 10 65.41 -12.38 -43.19
CA LEU A 10 64.12 -11.94 -43.65
C LEU A 10 62.92 -12.43 -42.79
N LEU A 11 63.07 -13.54 -42.02
CA LEU A 11 62.00 -14.06 -41.16
C LEU A 11 61.86 -13.29 -39.86
N SER A 12 62.93 -12.63 -39.37
CA SER A 12 62.91 -11.89 -38.11
C SER A 12 62.21 -10.53 -38.19
N VAL A 13 62.24 -9.87 -39.35
CA VAL A 13 61.67 -8.54 -39.56
C VAL A 13 60.14 -8.62 -39.77
N LEU A 14 59.65 -9.71 -40.37
CA LEU A 14 58.21 -9.92 -40.61
C LEU A 14 57.45 -10.18 -39.34
N ASN A 15 58.04 -10.91 -38.39
CA ASN A 15 57.43 -11.20 -37.09
C ASN A 15 57.38 -9.96 -36.18
N LEU A 16 58.36 -9.08 -36.25
CA LEU A 16 58.40 -7.89 -35.40
C LEU A 16 57.35 -6.84 -35.86
N SER A 17 57.12 -6.68 -37.15
CA SER A 17 56.08 -5.76 -37.66
C SER A 17 54.67 -6.22 -37.36
N ILE A 18 54.40 -7.51 -37.40
CA ILE A 18 53.12 -8.11 -37.04
C ILE A 18 52.92 -7.99 -35.51
N PHE A 19 53.95 -8.24 -34.72
CA PHE A 19 53.91 -8.11 -33.26
C PHE A 19 53.66 -6.65 -32.81
N LEU A 20 54.34 -5.67 -33.43
CA LEU A 20 54.13 -4.23 -33.18
C LEU A 20 52.73 -3.75 -33.61
N ARG A 21 52.14 -4.28 -34.68
CA ARG A 21 50.77 -3.98 -35.06
C ARG A 21 49.77 -4.57 -34.10
N LEU A 22 49.99 -5.80 -33.59
CA LEU A 22 49.16 -6.43 -32.57
C LEU A 22 49.23 -5.69 -31.21
N LEU A 23 50.42 -5.18 -30.83
CA LEU A 23 50.57 -4.41 -29.60
C LEU A 23 49.84 -3.04 -29.65
N HIS A 24 49.71 -2.43 -30.82
CA HIS A 24 49.01 -1.15 -30.98
C HIS A 24 47.47 -1.31 -31.07
N THR A 25 46.98 -2.44 -31.55
CA THR A 25 45.57 -2.69 -31.70
C THR A 25 44.91 -3.29 -30.46
N LEU A 26 45.70 -4.06 -29.66
CA LEU A 26 45.17 -4.71 -28.44
C LEU A 26 44.64 -3.72 -27.38
N PRO A 27 45.30 -2.60 -27.04
CA PRO A 27 44.76 -1.67 -26.05
C PRO A 27 43.54 -0.93 -26.52
N ILE A 28 43.42 -0.68 -27.83
CA ILE A 28 42.24 -0.04 -28.41
C ILE A 28 41.04 -0.99 -28.36
N TYR A 29 41.25 -2.28 -28.62
CA TYR A 29 40.19 -3.28 -28.58
C TYR A 29 39.66 -3.49 -27.16
N ILE A 30 40.57 -3.59 -26.16
CA ILE A 30 40.20 -3.72 -24.74
C ILE A 30 39.51 -2.45 -24.24
N PHE A 31 39.91 -1.26 -24.68
CA PHE A 31 39.29 0.01 -24.34
C PHE A 31 37.87 0.12 -24.95
N LEU A 32 37.68 -0.32 -26.21
CA LEU A 32 36.39 -0.33 -26.87
C LEU A 32 35.42 -1.32 -26.17
N GLU A 33 35.90 -2.50 -25.83
CA GLU A 33 35.09 -3.52 -25.17
C GLU A 33 34.66 -3.11 -23.75
N THR A 34 35.52 -2.48 -22.98
CA THR A 34 35.22 -1.97 -21.65
C THR A 34 34.26 -0.77 -21.68
N THR A 35 34.41 0.12 -22.66
CA THR A 35 33.49 1.25 -22.85
C THR A 35 32.14 0.79 -23.34
N MET A 36 32.05 -0.16 -24.28
CA MET A 36 30.80 -0.75 -24.73
C MET A 36 30.04 -1.46 -23.61
N LYS A 37 30.74 -2.24 -22.76
CA LYS A 37 30.15 -2.87 -21.56
C LYS A 37 29.62 -1.82 -20.57
N ARG A 38 30.37 -0.75 -20.32
CA ARG A 38 29.92 0.35 -19.43
C ARG A 38 28.71 1.09 -20.00
N ILE A 39 28.68 1.37 -21.30
CA ILE A 39 27.53 2.00 -21.97
C ILE A 39 26.32 1.06 -21.93
N SER A 40 26.51 -0.24 -22.17
CA SER A 40 25.44 -1.23 -22.09
C SER A 40 24.87 -1.36 -20.67
N VAL A 41 25.71 -1.36 -19.63
CA VAL A 41 25.26 -1.37 -18.23
C VAL A 41 24.53 -0.05 -17.91
N LEU A 42 25.05 1.09 -18.37
CA LEU A 42 24.40 2.40 -18.14
C LEU A 42 23.04 2.48 -18.87
N LEU A 43 22.93 1.94 -20.07
CA LEU A 43 21.69 1.87 -20.82
C LEU A 43 20.67 0.92 -20.14
N LEU A 44 21.15 -0.21 -19.61
CA LEU A 44 20.33 -1.19 -18.89
C LEU A 44 19.81 -0.61 -17.56
N THR A 45 20.67 0.13 -16.82
CA THR A 45 20.24 0.84 -15.61
C THR A 45 19.29 1.99 -15.91
N LEU A 46 19.46 2.70 -17.02
CA LEU A 46 18.56 3.75 -17.47
C LEU A 46 17.19 3.17 -17.88
N LEU A 47 17.17 2.00 -18.52
CA LEU A 47 15.92 1.28 -18.83
C LEU A 47 15.17 0.81 -17.58
N MET A 48 15.88 0.39 -16.53
CA MET A 48 15.28 -0.01 -15.25
C MET A 48 14.65 1.19 -14.50
N ILE A 49 15.15 2.40 -14.69
CA ILE A 49 14.60 3.61 -14.04
C ILE A 49 13.30 4.07 -14.71
N PHE A 50 13.09 3.74 -15.98
CA PHE A 50 11.88 4.14 -16.73
C PHE A 50 10.64 3.29 -16.46
N SER A 51 10.77 2.17 -15.73
CA SER A 51 9.67 1.24 -15.45
C SER A 51 8.97 1.44 -14.10
N ALA A 52 9.20 2.56 -13.42
CA ALA A 52 8.34 2.94 -12.29
C ALA A 52 7.01 3.47 -12.83
N GLU A 53 6.20 2.60 -13.42
CA GLU A 53 4.78 2.89 -13.61
C GLU A 53 4.19 3.15 -12.22
N ALA A 54 3.71 4.39 -12.02
CA ALA A 54 3.06 4.72 -10.76
C ALA A 54 1.79 3.88 -10.65
N GLN A 55 1.86 2.87 -9.80
CA GLN A 55 0.75 1.97 -9.54
C GLN A 55 -0.49 2.77 -9.12
N LEU A 56 -1.64 2.42 -9.67
CA LEU A 56 -2.92 3.03 -9.29
C LEU A 56 -3.18 2.80 -7.80
N LYS A 57 -3.53 3.87 -7.09
CA LYS A 57 -3.80 3.80 -5.66
C LYS A 57 -5.18 3.21 -5.43
N LYS A 58 -5.22 2.10 -4.71
CA LYS A 58 -6.48 1.52 -4.23
C LYS A 58 -6.95 2.28 -3.00
N ARG A 59 -8.27 2.33 -2.80
CA ARG A 59 -8.89 3.12 -1.74
C ARG A 59 -9.20 2.24 -0.54
N VAL A 60 -8.77 2.71 0.63
CA VAL A 60 -8.91 2.02 1.91
C VAL A 60 -9.71 2.91 2.86
N ALA A 61 -10.67 2.34 3.56
CA ALA A 61 -11.32 2.97 4.70
C ALA A 61 -10.92 2.22 5.98
N VAL A 62 -10.69 2.97 7.05
CA VAL A 62 -10.40 2.43 8.38
C VAL A 62 -11.56 2.79 9.30
N SER A 63 -12.20 1.77 9.91
CA SER A 63 -13.22 2.00 10.92
C SER A 63 -12.58 2.34 12.28
N ARG A 64 -13.37 2.88 13.20
CA ARG A 64 -12.96 2.97 14.60
C ARG A 64 -12.70 1.57 15.15
N PHE A 65 -11.65 1.41 15.95
CA PHE A 65 -11.32 0.15 16.62
C PHE A 65 -12.11 0.04 17.93
N GLU A 66 -12.56 -1.17 18.24
CA GLU A 66 -13.26 -1.46 19.48
C GLU A 66 -12.25 -1.68 20.62
N ASP A 67 -12.41 -1.00 21.76
CA ASP A 67 -11.61 -1.29 22.97
C ASP A 67 -12.16 -2.55 23.67
N ARG A 68 -11.55 -3.70 23.37
CA ARG A 68 -11.81 -4.99 24.04
C ARG A 68 -10.82 -5.27 25.18
N ALA A 69 -9.76 -4.50 25.28
CA ALA A 69 -8.83 -4.59 26.40
C ALA A 69 -9.46 -4.10 27.71
N GLY A 70 -10.59 -3.38 27.62
CA GLY A 70 -11.31 -2.87 28.78
C GLY A 70 -10.49 -1.84 29.56
N THR A 71 -9.71 -1.04 28.85
CA THR A 71 -8.78 -0.07 29.47
C THR A 71 -9.51 1.09 30.15
N GLY A 72 -10.73 1.38 29.68
CA GLY A 72 -11.49 2.54 30.13
C GLY A 72 -10.97 3.88 29.60
N TYR A 73 -9.96 3.86 28.73
CA TYR A 73 -9.47 5.09 28.08
C TYR A 73 -10.45 5.59 27.03
N ASN A 74 -10.88 6.83 27.19
CA ASN A 74 -11.71 7.47 26.20
C ASN A 74 -10.95 7.63 24.88
N HIS A 75 -11.63 7.37 23.74
CA HIS A 75 -11.10 7.58 22.40
C HIS A 75 -9.87 6.74 21.99
N LEU A 76 -9.52 5.70 22.76
CA LEU A 76 -8.39 4.83 22.42
C LEU A 76 -8.54 4.23 21.01
N GLY A 77 -9.75 3.72 20.69
CA GLY A 77 -10.02 3.11 19.40
C GLY A 77 -9.98 4.08 18.23
N GLU A 78 -10.34 5.35 18.44
CA GLU A 78 -10.17 6.42 17.46
C GLU A 78 -8.69 6.75 17.26
N GLY A 79 -7.92 6.88 18.36
CA GLY A 79 -6.50 7.19 18.30
C GLY A 79 -5.69 6.14 17.54
N VAL A 80 -5.93 4.85 17.79
CA VAL A 80 -5.29 3.74 17.05
C VAL A 80 -5.69 3.76 15.57
N ALA A 81 -6.96 4.00 15.25
CA ALA A 81 -7.42 4.12 13.87
C ALA A 81 -6.77 5.30 13.14
N ASP A 82 -6.65 6.46 13.80
CA ASP A 82 -6.01 7.66 13.23
C ASP A 82 -4.49 7.45 13.04
N MET A 83 -3.83 6.68 13.93
CA MET A 83 -2.44 6.27 13.75
C MET A 83 -2.29 5.38 12.51
N LEU A 84 -3.17 4.42 12.30
CA LEU A 84 -3.19 3.56 11.10
C LEU A 84 -3.45 4.38 9.83
N VAL A 85 -4.43 5.28 9.83
CA VAL A 85 -4.69 6.20 8.70
C VAL A 85 -3.43 6.99 8.35
N THR A 86 -2.75 7.54 9.35
CA THR A 86 -1.50 8.30 9.16
C THR A 86 -0.40 7.43 8.55
N ALA A 87 -0.21 6.20 9.02
CA ALA A 87 0.78 5.27 8.51
C ALA A 87 0.48 4.87 7.05
N LEU A 88 -0.79 4.57 6.73
CA LEU A 88 -1.24 4.26 5.37
C LEU A 88 -1.03 5.44 4.41
N VAL A 89 -1.32 6.67 4.82
CA VAL A 89 -1.08 7.88 4.01
C VAL A 89 0.42 8.08 3.78
N LYS A 90 1.24 7.93 4.83
CA LYS A 90 2.71 8.06 4.74
C LYS A 90 3.33 7.01 3.82
N SER A 91 2.76 5.80 3.73
CA SER A 91 3.24 4.76 2.80
C SER A 91 3.14 5.18 1.33
N GLY A 92 2.25 6.13 1.01
CA GLY A 92 2.01 6.62 -0.36
C GLY A 92 1.36 5.62 -1.31
N GLN A 93 1.07 4.39 -0.87
CA GLN A 93 0.56 3.30 -1.70
C GLN A 93 -0.97 3.33 -1.86
N PHE A 94 -1.66 3.98 -0.93
CA PHE A 94 -3.12 3.96 -0.85
C PHE A 94 -3.72 5.36 -0.95
N SER A 95 -4.97 5.41 -1.35
CA SER A 95 -5.86 6.55 -1.17
C SER A 95 -6.74 6.25 0.05
N VAL A 96 -6.47 6.89 1.17
CA VAL A 96 -7.16 6.59 2.43
C VAL A 96 -8.36 7.52 2.58
N LEU A 97 -9.52 6.95 2.87
CA LEU A 97 -10.72 7.71 3.21
C LEU A 97 -10.64 8.13 4.68
N GLU A 98 -10.91 9.40 4.94
CA GLU A 98 -10.96 9.90 6.31
C GLU A 98 -12.07 9.21 7.13
N ARG A 99 -11.75 8.84 8.36
CA ARG A 99 -12.67 8.17 9.29
C ARG A 99 -13.99 8.95 9.48
N GLN A 100 -13.90 10.26 9.58
CA GLN A 100 -15.08 11.11 9.74
C GLN A 100 -16.07 11.02 8.56
N GLU A 101 -15.57 10.85 7.34
CA GLU A 101 -16.43 10.66 6.17
C GLU A 101 -17.13 9.30 6.22
N LEU A 102 -16.41 8.25 6.66
CA LEU A 102 -17.02 6.93 6.90
C LEU A 102 -18.12 7.00 7.96
N GLU A 103 -17.85 7.66 9.10
CA GLU A 103 -18.82 7.80 10.20
C GLU A 103 -20.07 8.59 9.79
N LYS A 104 -19.92 9.66 9.00
CA LYS A 104 -21.07 10.40 8.44
C LYS A 104 -21.99 9.48 7.61
N VAL A 105 -21.38 8.70 6.71
CA VAL A 105 -22.14 7.76 5.87
C VAL A 105 -22.81 6.68 6.70
N LEU A 106 -22.14 6.15 7.72
CA LEU A 106 -22.73 5.19 8.66
C LEU A 106 -23.94 5.77 9.39
N ALA A 107 -23.84 6.99 9.89
CA ALA A 107 -24.91 7.69 10.58
C ALA A 107 -26.11 7.99 9.66
N GLU A 108 -25.85 8.52 8.44
CA GLU A 108 -26.88 8.82 7.45
C GLU A 108 -27.65 7.58 7.00
N GLN A 109 -26.94 6.46 6.84
CA GLN A 109 -27.52 5.20 6.39
C GLN A 109 -28.15 4.40 7.55
N ARG A 110 -28.05 4.86 8.80
CA ARG A 110 -28.45 4.13 10.01
C ARG A 110 -27.82 2.72 10.05
N LEU A 111 -26.62 2.59 9.52
CA LEU A 111 -25.87 1.35 9.47
C LEU A 111 -25.03 1.21 10.75
N GLY A 112 -25.59 0.49 11.72
CA GLY A 112 -24.96 0.20 12.99
C GLY A 112 -25.21 1.25 14.07
N GLU A 113 -26.06 0.96 15.03
CA GLU A 113 -26.27 1.80 16.23
C GLU A 113 -25.00 1.93 17.08
N SER A 114 -24.06 0.98 16.94
CA SER A 114 -22.76 0.96 17.66
C SER A 114 -21.65 1.74 16.93
N GLY A 115 -21.86 2.25 15.70
CA GLY A 115 -20.81 2.85 14.88
C GLY A 115 -19.75 1.84 14.40
N LEU A 116 -19.97 0.55 14.61
CA LEU A 116 -19.08 -0.54 14.17
C LEU A 116 -19.53 -1.06 12.81
N VAL A 117 -18.58 -1.29 11.93
CA VAL A 117 -18.81 -1.87 10.60
C VAL A 117 -18.67 -3.38 10.69
N THR A 118 -19.60 -4.08 10.04
CA THR A 118 -19.59 -5.55 9.94
C THR A 118 -19.35 -5.99 8.51
N ALA A 119 -19.03 -7.27 8.31
CA ALA A 119 -18.85 -7.85 6.98
C ALA A 119 -20.13 -7.69 6.12
N GLU A 120 -21.32 -7.78 6.72
CA GLU A 120 -22.59 -7.68 6.03
C GLU A 120 -22.89 -6.24 5.55
N THR A 121 -22.36 -5.22 6.26
CA THR A 121 -22.54 -3.81 5.88
C THR A 121 -21.46 -3.28 4.95
N ALA A 122 -20.31 -3.96 4.86
CA ALA A 122 -19.16 -3.54 4.08
C ALA A 122 -19.47 -3.33 2.58
N PRO A 123 -20.21 -4.20 1.86
CA PRO A 123 -20.52 -3.99 0.44
C PRO A 123 -21.36 -2.74 0.19
N LYS A 124 -22.30 -2.43 1.07
CA LYS A 124 -23.11 -1.21 0.95
C LYS A 124 -22.25 0.04 1.14
N LEU A 125 -21.36 0.02 2.12
CA LEU A 125 -20.41 1.09 2.37
C LEU A 125 -19.42 1.25 1.21
N GLY A 126 -18.88 0.16 0.67
CA GLY A 126 -17.99 0.18 -0.48
C GLY A 126 -18.63 0.84 -1.71
N LYS A 127 -19.90 0.53 -1.98
CA LYS A 127 -20.65 1.16 -3.08
C LYS A 127 -20.83 2.67 -2.86
N LEU A 128 -21.13 3.10 -1.64
CA LEU A 128 -21.37 4.52 -1.31
C LEU A 128 -20.07 5.32 -1.32
N LEU A 129 -19.06 4.84 -0.63
CA LEU A 129 -17.77 5.53 -0.46
C LEU A 129 -16.83 5.32 -1.64
N GLY A 130 -16.99 4.20 -2.34
CA GLY A 130 -16.12 3.81 -3.44
C GLY A 130 -14.74 3.38 -2.96
N VAL A 131 -14.67 2.66 -1.85
CA VAL A 131 -13.43 2.05 -1.35
C VAL A 131 -13.41 0.56 -1.70
N GLU A 132 -12.22 0.02 -1.93
CA GLU A 132 -12.03 -1.38 -2.26
C GLU A 132 -11.83 -2.24 -1.00
N LEU A 133 -11.25 -1.67 0.05
CA LEU A 133 -10.95 -2.34 1.30
C LEU A 133 -11.47 -1.57 2.50
N LEU A 134 -12.06 -2.30 3.43
CA LEU A 134 -12.42 -1.79 4.73
C LEU A 134 -11.62 -2.51 5.81
N VAL A 135 -10.95 -1.75 6.65
CA VAL A 135 -10.21 -2.26 7.81
C VAL A 135 -11.08 -2.13 9.04
N VAL A 136 -11.34 -3.25 9.69
CA VAL A 136 -12.11 -3.35 10.94
C VAL A 136 -11.21 -3.95 12.01
N GLY A 137 -11.18 -3.40 13.21
CA GLY A 137 -10.30 -3.89 14.24
C GLY A 137 -10.81 -3.72 15.67
N SER A 138 -10.12 -4.39 16.58
CA SER A 138 -10.30 -4.22 18.03
C SER A 138 -8.95 -4.25 18.73
N ILE A 139 -8.84 -3.55 19.83
CA ILE A 139 -7.67 -3.55 20.71
C ILE A 139 -7.94 -4.58 21.78
N SER A 140 -7.16 -5.68 21.78
CA SER A 140 -7.35 -6.80 22.70
C SER A 140 -6.42 -6.77 23.91
N GLU A 141 -5.25 -6.14 23.78
CA GLU A 141 -4.36 -5.85 24.91
C GLU A 141 -3.81 -4.42 24.76
N PHE A 142 -3.75 -3.69 25.87
CA PHE A 142 -3.18 -2.36 25.89
C PHE A 142 -2.78 -1.99 27.34
N GLY A 143 -1.50 -1.74 27.58
CA GLY A 143 -1.04 -1.33 28.88
C GLY A 143 0.45 -1.58 29.12
N THR A 144 0.89 -1.20 30.31
CA THR A 144 2.28 -1.36 30.77
C THR A 144 2.34 -2.26 31.98
N LYS A 145 3.24 -3.25 31.95
CA LYS A 145 3.56 -4.13 33.07
C LYS A 145 4.92 -3.74 33.65
N GLU A 146 5.00 -3.59 34.99
CA GLU A 146 6.26 -3.40 35.68
C GLU A 146 6.77 -4.74 36.22
N SER A 147 8.01 -5.07 35.89
CA SER A 147 8.76 -6.19 36.46
C SER A 147 9.89 -5.65 37.33
N LYS A 148 9.94 -6.08 38.57
CA LYS A 148 11.05 -5.79 39.49
C LYS A 148 11.98 -7.00 39.54
N VAL A 149 13.19 -6.84 39.01
CA VAL A 149 14.25 -7.85 39.20
C VAL A 149 14.98 -7.52 40.52
N SER A 150 14.63 -8.24 41.58
CA SER A 150 15.39 -8.18 42.82
C SER A 150 16.61 -9.07 42.70
N GLY A 151 17.76 -8.49 42.35
CA GLY A 151 19.05 -9.20 42.39
C GLY A 151 19.45 -9.43 43.85
N GLY A 152 19.60 -10.69 44.24
CA GLY A 152 19.96 -11.12 45.60
C GLY A 152 21.45 -10.89 45.91
N LEU A 153 21.89 -9.64 46.08
CA LEU A 153 23.12 -9.28 46.77
C LEU A 153 22.77 -8.16 47.76
N SER A 154 22.89 -8.47 49.04
CA SER A 154 22.37 -7.77 50.20
C SER A 154 22.92 -6.38 50.49
N PHE A 155 23.66 -5.74 49.56
CA PHE A 155 24.33 -4.46 49.78
C PHE A 155 23.94 -3.34 48.83
N ILE A 156 23.10 -3.61 47.81
CA ILE A 156 22.63 -2.58 46.89
C ILE A 156 21.10 -2.67 46.85
N SER A 157 20.44 -1.81 47.60
CA SER A 157 18.98 -1.60 47.53
C SER A 157 18.60 -0.74 46.33
N GLY A 158 18.85 -1.24 45.14
CA GLY A 158 18.48 -0.66 43.90
C GLY A 158 18.00 -1.74 42.93
N GLY A 159 16.73 -2.13 43.03
CA GLY A 159 16.13 -3.03 42.01
C GLY A 159 16.02 -2.33 40.69
N ILE A 160 16.51 -2.96 39.63
CA ILE A 160 16.25 -2.49 38.25
C ILE A 160 14.76 -2.73 37.97
N LYS A 161 14.01 -1.67 37.75
CA LYS A 161 12.62 -1.75 37.29
C LYS A 161 12.63 -1.75 35.77
N THR A 162 12.16 -2.82 35.20
CA THR A 162 11.87 -2.89 33.77
C THR A 162 10.37 -2.72 33.56
N LYS A 163 10.00 -1.81 32.69
CA LYS A 163 8.63 -1.63 32.22
C LYS A 163 8.52 -2.19 30.82
N THR A 164 7.48 -2.93 30.55
CA THR A 164 7.13 -3.39 29.23
C THR A 164 5.74 -2.90 28.89
N SER A 165 5.64 -2.05 27.90
CA SER A 165 4.39 -1.60 27.31
C SER A 165 4.04 -2.53 26.16
N ARG A 166 2.78 -2.96 26.08
CA ARG A 166 2.28 -3.88 25.08
C ARG A 166 0.97 -3.38 24.51
N ALA A 167 0.87 -3.38 23.18
CA ALA A 167 -0.35 -3.14 22.46
C ALA A 167 -0.62 -4.32 21.50
N VAL A 168 -1.85 -4.78 21.49
CA VAL A 168 -2.29 -5.86 20.61
C VAL A 168 -3.56 -5.45 19.92
N VAL A 169 -3.55 -5.57 18.58
CA VAL A 169 -4.64 -5.17 17.73
C VAL A 169 -5.06 -6.36 16.87
N ASP A 170 -6.31 -6.78 16.99
CA ASP A 170 -6.92 -7.79 16.13
C ASP A 170 -7.56 -7.08 14.94
N VAL A 171 -7.14 -7.41 13.71
CA VAL A 171 -7.58 -6.75 12.48
C VAL A 171 -8.22 -7.73 11.53
N ARG A 172 -9.27 -7.27 10.85
CA ARG A 172 -9.91 -7.96 9.73
C ARG A 172 -9.95 -7.05 8.52
N LEU A 173 -9.55 -7.58 7.38
CA LEU A 173 -9.61 -6.93 6.10
C LEU A 173 -10.83 -7.43 5.33
N VAL A 174 -11.75 -6.53 5.02
CA VAL A 174 -13.01 -6.86 4.36
C VAL A 174 -12.99 -6.30 2.94
N ASN A 175 -13.13 -7.17 1.95
CA ASN A 175 -13.35 -6.76 0.56
C ASN A 175 -14.74 -6.12 0.46
N THR A 176 -14.81 -4.87 0.06
CA THR A 176 -16.08 -4.13 0.00
C THR A 176 -16.94 -4.45 -1.23
N VAL A 177 -16.40 -5.22 -2.17
CA VAL A 177 -17.19 -5.68 -3.34
C VAL A 177 -17.99 -6.93 -2.97
N THR A 178 -17.32 -7.92 -2.34
CA THR A 178 -17.91 -9.22 -2.00
C THR A 178 -18.43 -9.30 -0.57
N GLY A 179 -17.95 -8.47 0.35
CA GLY A 179 -18.22 -8.57 1.78
C GLY A 179 -17.37 -9.62 2.50
N GLU A 180 -16.49 -10.32 1.79
CA GLU A 180 -15.67 -11.37 2.37
C GLU A 180 -14.53 -10.81 3.21
N ILE A 181 -14.23 -11.50 4.32
CA ILE A 181 -13.03 -11.26 5.10
C ILE A 181 -11.88 -11.95 4.38
N ILE A 182 -10.99 -11.18 3.76
CA ILE A 182 -9.86 -11.69 2.98
C ILE A 182 -8.62 -11.96 3.84
N ALA A 183 -8.53 -11.36 5.01
CA ALA A 183 -7.50 -11.63 6.00
C ALA A 183 -8.01 -11.26 7.40
N ALA A 184 -7.55 -12.01 8.40
CA ALA A 184 -7.75 -11.70 9.81
C ALA A 184 -6.48 -12.07 10.55
N GLU A 185 -5.84 -11.09 11.18
CA GLU A 185 -4.57 -11.28 11.89
C GLU A 185 -4.55 -10.47 13.18
N LYS A 186 -3.63 -10.87 14.05
CA LYS A 186 -3.28 -10.21 15.31
C LYS A 186 -1.93 -9.53 15.11
N ALA A 187 -1.90 -8.21 15.27
CA ALA A 187 -0.68 -7.42 15.26
C ALA A 187 -0.29 -7.07 16.69
N GLU A 188 0.98 -7.18 17.01
CA GLU A 188 1.49 -7.00 18.36
C GLU A 188 2.67 -6.03 18.35
N GLY A 189 2.73 -5.14 19.33
CA GLY A 189 3.89 -4.30 19.55
C GLY A 189 4.25 -4.27 21.03
N ASP A 190 5.55 -4.31 21.29
CA ASP A 190 6.12 -4.32 22.63
C ASP A 190 7.24 -3.28 22.73
N GLU A 191 7.21 -2.44 23.76
CA GLU A 191 8.30 -1.50 24.07
C GLU A 191 8.77 -1.72 25.51
N SER A 192 10.08 -1.86 25.67
CA SER A 192 10.68 -2.07 26.99
C SER A 192 11.59 -0.91 27.36
N SER A 193 11.34 -0.30 28.50
CA SER A 193 12.17 0.78 29.04
C SER A 193 12.63 0.49 30.45
N THR A 194 13.82 1.03 30.78
CA THR A 194 14.36 1.05 32.14
C THR A 194 14.34 2.48 32.64
N GLY A 195 13.47 2.80 33.63
CA GLY A 195 13.36 4.18 34.13
C GLY A 195 12.17 4.43 35.03
N ILE A 196 11.89 5.71 35.28
CA ILE A 196 10.78 6.19 36.12
C ILE A 196 9.48 6.00 35.36
N ALA A 197 8.43 5.48 36.02
CA ALA A 197 7.10 5.32 35.44
C ALA A 197 6.53 6.66 34.98
N VAL A 198 6.13 6.74 33.73
CA VAL A 198 5.20 7.78 33.28
C VAL A 198 3.81 7.25 33.54
N ASP A 199 3.03 8.02 34.27
CA ASP A 199 1.62 7.72 34.51
C ASP A 199 0.85 8.14 33.23
N TYR A 200 -0.01 7.27 32.73
CA TYR A 200 -0.82 7.55 31.54
C TYR A 200 -2.11 8.34 31.88
N GLU A 201 -2.32 8.68 33.17
CA GLU A 201 -3.39 9.59 33.56
C GLU A 201 -3.18 10.96 32.88
N GLY A 202 -4.14 11.35 32.03
CA GLY A 202 -4.09 12.63 31.31
C GLY A 202 -3.61 12.55 29.86
N ILE A 203 -3.26 11.37 29.34
CA ILE A 203 -3.00 11.21 27.90
C ILE A 203 -4.32 11.33 27.14
N ASP A 204 -4.35 12.27 26.18
CA ASP A 204 -5.46 12.40 25.24
C ASP A 204 -5.21 11.60 23.99
N PHE A 205 -5.88 10.44 23.86
CA PHE A 205 -5.76 9.56 22.72
C PHE A 205 -6.36 10.12 21.42
N ASN A 206 -7.08 11.23 21.45
CA ASN A 206 -7.43 12.01 20.26
C ASN A 206 -6.28 12.88 19.75
N ASN A 207 -5.28 13.17 20.59
CA ASN A 207 -4.12 13.95 20.23
C ASN A 207 -2.90 13.05 20.12
N MET A 208 -2.54 12.68 18.90
CA MET A 208 -1.42 11.78 18.62
C MET A 208 -0.10 12.28 19.20
N ASP A 209 0.12 13.60 19.24
CA ASP A 209 1.35 14.20 19.80
C ASP A 209 1.47 13.97 21.31
N SER A 210 0.35 13.66 22.01
CA SER A 210 0.35 13.48 23.47
C SER A 210 0.84 12.08 23.90
N TRP A 211 0.75 11.08 23.06
CA TRP A 211 1.07 9.70 23.43
C TRP A 211 2.00 8.95 22.45
N ASP A 212 2.20 9.47 21.24
CA ASP A 212 3.03 8.84 20.21
C ASP A 212 4.48 8.58 20.66
N ASP A 213 5.06 9.48 21.44
CA ASP A 213 6.43 9.36 21.97
C ASP A 213 6.51 8.51 23.26
N THR A 214 5.39 8.10 23.83
CA THR A 214 5.36 7.23 25.03
C THR A 214 5.70 5.79 24.68
N ASP A 215 6.12 4.99 25.67
CA ASP A 215 6.43 3.57 25.47
C ASP A 215 5.22 2.80 24.90
N ILE A 216 4.00 3.09 25.40
CA ILE A 216 2.78 2.46 24.86
C ILE A 216 2.42 2.97 23.48
N GLY A 217 2.72 4.24 23.16
CA GLY A 217 2.55 4.80 21.82
C GLY A 217 3.47 4.12 20.81
N LYS A 218 4.74 3.89 21.17
CA LYS A 218 5.71 3.16 20.33
C LYS A 218 5.30 1.72 20.09
N ALA A 219 4.88 1.01 21.15
CA ALA A 219 4.33 -0.35 21.04
C ALA A 219 3.10 -0.37 20.10
N THR A 220 2.21 0.61 20.23
CA THR A 220 1.04 0.72 19.34
C THR A 220 1.45 0.98 17.89
N ARG A 221 2.48 1.80 17.67
CA ARG A 221 2.99 2.08 16.34
C ARG A 221 3.58 0.84 15.67
N GLU A 222 4.32 0.02 16.42
CA GLU A 222 4.84 -1.26 15.92
C GLU A 222 3.69 -2.17 15.46
N ALA A 223 2.65 -2.35 16.30
CA ALA A 223 1.46 -3.10 15.89
C ALA A 223 0.76 -2.50 14.65
N VAL A 224 0.69 -1.17 14.53
CA VAL A 224 0.12 -0.49 13.37
C VAL A 224 0.95 -0.71 12.11
N ASP A 225 2.27 -0.72 12.20
CA ASP A 225 3.16 -0.96 11.06
C ASP A 225 2.98 -2.40 10.52
N ASP A 226 2.79 -3.39 11.38
CA ASP A 226 2.42 -4.76 10.99
C ASP A 226 1.08 -4.80 10.25
N VAL A 227 0.09 -4.03 10.71
CA VAL A 227 -1.21 -3.89 10.01
C VAL A 227 -1.04 -3.27 8.62
N VAL A 228 -0.17 -2.27 8.46
CA VAL A 228 0.13 -1.68 7.13
C VAL A 228 0.74 -2.72 6.19
N GLU A 229 1.66 -3.55 6.69
CA GLU A 229 2.24 -4.64 5.90
C GLU A 229 1.17 -5.67 5.47
N LEU A 230 0.31 -6.08 6.40
CA LEU A 230 -0.83 -6.96 6.13
C LEU A 230 -1.73 -6.40 5.04
N ILE A 231 -2.10 -5.11 5.12
CA ILE A 231 -2.93 -4.44 4.12
C ILE A 231 -2.20 -4.43 2.76
N THR A 232 -0.93 -4.05 2.73
CA THR A 232 -0.14 -3.98 1.50
C THR A 232 -0.10 -5.32 0.78
N LYS A 233 0.13 -6.41 1.50
CA LYS A 233 0.18 -7.77 0.97
C LYS A 233 -1.16 -8.22 0.39
N ASN A 234 -2.25 -7.97 1.11
CA ASN A 234 -3.58 -8.45 0.71
C ASN A 234 -4.22 -7.57 -0.38
N MET A 235 -3.89 -6.27 -0.41
CA MET A 235 -4.40 -5.37 -1.46
C MET A 235 -3.92 -5.75 -2.87
N ALA A 236 -2.83 -6.49 -3.01
CA ALA A 236 -2.37 -6.95 -4.32
C ALA A 236 -3.42 -7.79 -5.06
N SER A 237 -4.19 -8.60 -4.34
CA SER A 237 -5.23 -9.48 -4.89
C SER A 237 -6.56 -8.77 -5.20
N ILE A 238 -6.78 -7.57 -4.70
CA ILE A 238 -8.02 -6.81 -4.97
C ILE A 238 -7.84 -6.02 -6.26
N PRO A 239 -8.68 -6.16 -7.28
CA PRO A 239 -8.60 -5.35 -8.49
C PRO A 239 -8.83 -3.87 -8.17
N TRP A 240 -8.06 -2.99 -8.81
CA TRP A 240 -8.35 -1.56 -8.75
C TRP A 240 -9.70 -1.26 -9.41
N SER A 241 -10.42 -0.28 -8.88
CA SER A 241 -11.68 0.16 -9.47
C SER A 241 -11.82 1.67 -9.51
N GLY A 242 -12.41 2.15 -10.59
CA GLY A 242 -12.91 3.52 -10.72
C GLY A 242 -14.43 3.54 -10.88
N LYS A 243 -15.00 4.74 -10.97
CA LYS A 243 -16.44 4.93 -11.25
C LYS A 243 -16.68 6.05 -12.24
N VAL A 244 -17.65 5.86 -13.12
CA VAL A 244 -18.19 6.93 -13.98
C VAL A 244 -19.01 7.88 -13.12
N LEU A 245 -18.64 9.17 -13.12
CA LEU A 245 -19.33 10.23 -12.39
C LEU A 245 -20.37 10.95 -13.26
N LYS A 246 -20.04 11.13 -14.54
CA LYS A 246 -20.87 11.85 -15.48
C LYS A 246 -20.51 11.46 -16.90
N VAL A 247 -21.51 11.28 -17.75
CA VAL A 247 -21.33 11.11 -19.19
C VAL A 247 -21.73 12.41 -19.88
N ASN A 248 -20.88 12.95 -20.75
CA ASN A 248 -21.13 14.18 -21.47
C ASN A 248 -21.63 13.88 -22.90
N SER A 249 -22.34 14.82 -23.49
CA SER A 249 -22.86 14.69 -24.88
C SER A 249 -21.78 14.79 -25.95
N ASP A 250 -20.55 15.23 -25.59
CA ASP A 250 -19.41 15.38 -26.49
C ASP A 250 -18.57 14.10 -26.67
N GLY A 251 -19.05 12.95 -26.19
CA GLY A 251 -18.30 11.68 -26.25
C GLY A 251 -17.22 11.56 -25.19
N THR A 252 -17.26 12.40 -24.18
CA THR A 252 -16.38 12.30 -23.02
C THR A 252 -17.15 11.93 -21.75
N LEU A 253 -16.43 11.51 -20.71
CA LEU A 253 -16.98 11.30 -19.39
C LEU A 253 -16.06 11.82 -18.30
N LEU A 254 -16.59 12.01 -17.09
CA LEU A 254 -15.83 12.21 -15.88
C LEU A 254 -15.82 10.90 -15.08
N MET A 255 -14.64 10.54 -14.59
CA MET A 255 -14.42 9.37 -13.74
C MET A 255 -13.71 9.75 -12.44
N LYS A 256 -13.84 8.90 -11.42
CA LYS A 256 -13.03 8.96 -10.20
C LYS A 256 -12.32 7.61 -9.97
N PRO A 257 -11.12 7.62 -9.33
CA PRO A 257 -10.35 8.81 -8.96
C PRO A 257 -9.69 9.48 -10.17
N GLY A 258 -9.08 10.66 -9.93
CA GLY A 258 -8.19 11.34 -10.84
C GLY A 258 -6.72 11.14 -10.44
N SER A 259 -5.90 12.19 -10.56
CA SER A 259 -4.46 12.13 -10.27
C SER A 259 -4.13 11.85 -8.79
N GLU A 260 -5.04 12.14 -7.84
CA GLU A 260 -4.89 11.71 -6.44
C GLU A 260 -4.82 10.18 -6.30
N GLY A 261 -5.47 9.43 -7.20
CA GLY A 261 -5.42 7.98 -7.31
C GLY A 261 -4.36 7.46 -8.28
N ASN A 262 -3.40 8.31 -8.69
CA ASN A 262 -2.39 8.03 -9.71
C ASN A 262 -2.93 7.79 -11.12
N VAL A 263 -4.18 8.16 -11.41
CA VAL A 263 -4.71 8.16 -12.78
C VAL A 263 -4.04 9.25 -13.59
N LYS A 264 -3.40 8.88 -14.69
CA LYS A 264 -2.62 9.78 -15.54
C LYS A 264 -3.26 9.94 -16.93
N VAL A 265 -3.03 11.09 -17.54
CA VAL A 265 -3.39 11.32 -18.95
C VAL A 265 -2.71 10.29 -19.82
N GLY A 266 -3.47 9.72 -20.76
CA GLY A 266 -3.02 8.65 -21.66
C GLY A 266 -3.37 7.24 -21.21
N MET A 267 -3.69 7.02 -19.93
CA MET A 267 -4.13 5.70 -19.43
C MET A 267 -5.44 5.30 -20.10
N GLU A 268 -5.57 4.00 -20.36
CA GLU A 268 -6.77 3.38 -20.92
C GLU A 268 -7.39 2.45 -19.89
N PHE A 269 -8.72 2.42 -19.89
CA PHE A 269 -9.51 1.62 -18.95
C PHE A 269 -10.70 0.99 -19.66
N GLU A 270 -11.18 -0.09 -19.11
CA GLU A 270 -12.42 -0.74 -19.50
C GLU A 270 -13.56 -0.35 -18.56
N ILE A 271 -14.77 -0.26 -19.10
CA ILE A 271 -15.97 0.07 -18.32
C ILE A 271 -16.87 -1.14 -18.29
N PHE A 272 -17.31 -1.46 -17.07
CA PHE A 272 -18.21 -2.58 -16.80
C PHE A 272 -19.48 -2.11 -16.12
N ARG A 273 -20.57 -2.73 -16.47
CA ARG A 273 -21.86 -2.61 -15.78
C ARG A 273 -22.07 -3.80 -14.88
N MET A 274 -22.37 -3.52 -13.61
CA MET A 274 -22.78 -4.56 -12.69
C MET A 274 -24.22 -4.94 -12.95
N GLY A 275 -24.48 -6.23 -13.12
CA GLY A 275 -25.82 -6.80 -13.16
C GLY A 275 -26.53 -6.76 -11.79
N GLU A 276 -27.62 -7.49 -11.69
CA GLU A 276 -28.30 -7.69 -10.42
C GLU A 276 -27.46 -8.55 -9.48
N SER A 277 -27.49 -8.22 -8.17
CA SER A 277 -26.80 -9.01 -7.15
C SER A 277 -27.40 -10.41 -7.07
N ILE A 278 -26.52 -11.42 -7.20
CA ILE A 278 -26.87 -12.84 -7.08
C ILE A 278 -26.77 -13.20 -5.60
N LYS A 279 -27.87 -13.70 -5.05
CA LYS A 279 -27.90 -14.18 -3.66
C LYS A 279 -27.90 -15.69 -3.63
N ASP A 280 -27.13 -16.25 -2.73
CA ASP A 280 -27.19 -17.66 -2.39
C ASP A 280 -28.59 -18.00 -1.88
N PRO A 281 -29.31 -18.96 -2.49
CA PRO A 281 -30.68 -19.26 -2.13
C PRO A 281 -30.81 -19.90 -0.74
N ASP A 282 -29.76 -20.52 -0.22
CA ASP A 282 -29.79 -21.24 1.04
C ASP A 282 -29.37 -20.35 2.22
N THR A 283 -28.40 -19.47 2.00
CA THR A 283 -27.84 -18.63 3.07
C THR A 283 -28.28 -17.17 2.99
N GLY A 284 -28.78 -16.73 1.83
CA GLY A 284 -29.13 -15.32 1.59
C GLY A 284 -27.92 -14.41 1.39
N LEU A 285 -26.68 -14.96 1.42
CA LEU A 285 -25.45 -14.21 1.22
C LEU A 285 -25.40 -13.63 -0.21
N ASP A 286 -24.88 -12.41 -0.31
CA ASP A 286 -24.63 -11.75 -1.60
C ASP A 286 -23.37 -12.37 -2.22
N LEU A 287 -23.53 -13.06 -3.35
CA LEU A 287 -22.42 -13.69 -4.10
C LEU A 287 -21.79 -12.73 -5.12
N GLY A 288 -22.25 -11.46 -5.16
CA GLY A 288 -21.81 -10.48 -6.14
C GLY A 288 -22.78 -10.36 -7.31
N ALA A 289 -22.31 -9.84 -8.42
CA ALA A 289 -23.07 -9.65 -9.65
C ALA A 289 -22.20 -9.94 -10.86
N GLU A 290 -22.82 -10.33 -11.97
CA GLU A 290 -22.11 -10.46 -13.25
C GLU A 290 -21.66 -9.06 -13.74
N GLU A 291 -20.45 -8.98 -14.29
CA GLU A 291 -19.91 -7.77 -14.89
C GLU A 291 -20.03 -7.86 -16.42
N GLU A 292 -20.75 -6.93 -17.05
CA GLU A 292 -20.84 -6.79 -18.50
C GLU A 292 -19.94 -5.64 -18.96
N LYS A 293 -19.01 -5.91 -19.88
CA LYS A 293 -18.17 -4.88 -20.49
C LYS A 293 -19.01 -4.01 -21.42
N VAL A 294 -19.12 -2.71 -21.12
CA VAL A 294 -19.94 -1.73 -21.85
C VAL A 294 -19.13 -0.71 -22.61
N GLY A 295 -17.80 -0.62 -22.39
CA GLY A 295 -16.98 0.32 -23.12
C GLY A 295 -15.50 0.31 -22.78
N LYS A 296 -14.76 1.17 -23.51
CA LYS A 296 -13.34 1.48 -23.28
C LYS A 296 -13.13 2.99 -23.34
N ILE A 297 -12.27 3.50 -22.48
CA ILE A 297 -11.98 4.93 -22.36
C ILE A 297 -10.48 5.20 -22.33
N LYS A 298 -10.11 6.45 -22.67
CA LYS A 298 -8.75 6.97 -22.50
C LYS A 298 -8.79 8.29 -21.76
N VAL A 299 -7.98 8.40 -20.70
CA VAL A 299 -7.86 9.64 -19.93
C VAL A 299 -7.21 10.73 -20.77
N VAL A 300 -7.85 11.90 -20.83
CA VAL A 300 -7.40 13.04 -21.62
C VAL A 300 -7.02 14.25 -20.76
N GLU A 301 -7.56 14.37 -19.55
CA GLU A 301 -7.34 15.52 -18.68
C GLU A 301 -7.56 15.14 -17.21
N ASP A 302 -6.76 15.72 -16.32
CA ASP A 302 -7.05 15.69 -14.88
C ASP A 302 -8.11 16.74 -14.53
N ALA A 303 -9.03 16.42 -13.66
CA ALA A 303 -10.16 17.27 -13.34
C ALA A 303 -10.39 17.36 -11.82
N LEU A 304 -11.12 18.39 -11.41
CA LEU A 304 -11.54 18.61 -10.02
C LEU A 304 -10.36 18.57 -9.03
N LYS A 305 -9.20 19.14 -9.42
CA LYS A 305 -7.98 19.20 -8.60
C LYS A 305 -7.47 17.79 -8.20
N GLY A 306 -7.46 16.87 -9.12
CA GLY A 306 -6.99 15.50 -8.89
C GLY A 306 -8.04 14.50 -8.41
N LYS A 307 -9.21 14.95 -7.99
CA LYS A 307 -10.29 14.07 -7.50
C LYS A 307 -11.01 13.30 -8.59
N ALA A 308 -10.94 13.79 -9.83
CA ALA A 308 -11.55 13.19 -11.01
C ALA A 308 -10.63 13.29 -12.22
N ALA A 309 -10.89 12.49 -13.25
CA ALA A 309 -10.29 12.60 -14.55
C ALA A 309 -11.36 12.70 -15.63
N LYS A 310 -11.08 13.47 -16.70
CA LYS A 310 -11.88 13.47 -17.92
C LYS A 310 -11.31 12.44 -18.88
N ALA A 311 -12.17 11.56 -19.38
CA ALA A 311 -11.78 10.52 -20.33
C ALA A 311 -12.63 10.60 -21.60
N LYS A 312 -12.02 10.27 -22.73
CA LYS A 312 -12.69 10.12 -24.01
C LYS A 312 -13.16 8.68 -24.17
N ILE A 313 -14.40 8.49 -24.59
CA ILE A 313 -14.93 7.18 -24.93
C ILE A 313 -14.29 6.75 -26.25
N LEU A 314 -13.59 5.60 -26.25
CA LEU A 314 -12.98 4.99 -27.42
C LEU A 314 -13.93 3.98 -28.07
N GLU A 315 -14.59 3.18 -27.24
CA GLU A 315 -15.50 2.11 -27.67
C GLU A 315 -16.70 2.02 -26.71
N GLY A 316 -17.79 1.49 -27.22
CA GLY A 316 -18.99 1.23 -26.43
C GLY A 316 -20.06 2.31 -26.54
N SER A 317 -21.26 1.99 -26.05
CA SER A 317 -22.42 2.87 -26.03
C SER A 317 -23.28 2.59 -24.80
N GLY A 318 -24.10 3.56 -24.40
CA GLY A 318 -24.99 3.37 -23.27
C GLY A 318 -24.27 3.37 -21.91
N ILE A 319 -23.08 3.92 -21.80
CA ILE A 319 -22.36 4.08 -20.51
C ILE A 319 -23.19 4.95 -19.58
N LEU A 320 -23.32 4.52 -18.32
CA LEU A 320 -24.13 5.19 -17.30
C LEU A 320 -23.28 5.67 -16.14
N VAL A 321 -23.82 6.59 -15.36
CA VAL A 321 -23.26 6.98 -14.07
C VAL A 321 -23.27 5.77 -13.12
N ASN A 322 -22.19 5.61 -12.36
CA ASN A 322 -21.86 4.48 -11.48
C ASN A 322 -21.40 3.19 -12.20
N ASP A 323 -21.29 3.15 -13.53
CA ASP A 323 -20.56 2.05 -14.16
C ASP A 323 -19.13 1.98 -13.59
N ILE A 324 -18.61 0.77 -13.44
CA ILE A 324 -17.31 0.50 -12.83
C ILE A 324 -16.23 0.56 -13.89
N ILE A 325 -15.09 1.09 -13.51
CA ILE A 325 -13.91 1.22 -14.37
C ILE A 325 -12.83 0.26 -13.85
N ARG A 326 -12.21 -0.51 -14.74
CA ARG A 326 -11.13 -1.46 -14.46
C ARG A 326 -9.90 -1.14 -15.31
N GLU A 327 -8.74 -1.62 -14.86
CA GLU A 327 -7.53 -1.64 -15.69
C GLU A 327 -7.78 -2.55 -16.90
N VAL A 328 -7.11 -2.24 -18.01
CA VAL A 328 -7.10 -3.13 -19.20
C VAL A 328 -6.18 -4.30 -18.87
N GLU A 329 -6.69 -5.53 -18.95
CA GLU A 329 -5.90 -6.75 -18.81
C GLU A 329 -4.92 -6.97 -19.96
#